data_dcbb2bcc6584a40e5c305aa3ea134282
#
_entry.id   dcbb2bcc6584a40e5c305aa3ea134282
#
_cell.length_a   1.000
_cell.length_b   1.000
_cell.length_c   1.000
_cell.angle_alpha   90.00
_cell.angle_beta   90.00
_cell.angle_gamma   90.00
#
_symmetry.space_group_name_H-M   'P 1'
#
loop_
_entity.id
_entity.type
_entity.pdbx_description
1 polymer ?
#
loop_
_entity_poly.entity_id
_entity_poly.type
_entity_poly.pdbx_seq_one_letter_code
_entity_poly.pdbx_strand_id
1 'polypeptide(L)'
;IKRFDRDQIKTNNQLKTILNEFNKGEIDILVGTQMLSKGHDYHNVRLAVVLGIDSILNMNSYKAREKALSLLIQISGRSGRKGEGEVIIQTKNEGFFNHYLNESNYKEFLESELEFRQELYPPFLKMAKVTFSHANGIKIKDEMDYFVKLLKDNKNIEVVGFGQSPIFKMANKYRYEILLRSSNIKAL
;
A
#
# COMPACT_ATOMS: atom_id res chain seq x y z
N ILE A 1 -10.64 0.40 -25.47
CA ILE A 1 -10.42 0.26 -24.03
C ILE A 1 -9.91 -1.14 -23.73
N LYS A 2 -8.85 -1.26 -22.91
CA LYS A 2 -8.30 -2.54 -22.46
C LYS A 2 -8.14 -2.56 -20.93
N ARG A 3 -8.44 -3.70 -20.30
CA ARG A 3 -8.27 -3.91 -18.87
C ARG A 3 -6.90 -4.55 -18.60
N PHE A 4 -6.20 -4.03 -17.57
CA PHE A 4 -4.84 -4.40 -17.21
C PHE A 4 -4.77 -4.71 -15.71
N ASP A 5 -5.07 -5.95 -15.33
CA ASP A 5 -4.98 -6.42 -13.95
C ASP A 5 -4.51 -7.89 -13.88
N ARG A 6 -4.29 -8.36 -12.65
CA ARG A 6 -3.80 -9.73 -12.41
C ARG A 6 -4.76 -10.82 -12.83
N ASP A 7 -6.05 -10.54 -12.92
CA ASP A 7 -7.06 -11.52 -13.32
C ASP A 7 -7.04 -11.75 -14.83
N GLN A 8 -6.72 -10.70 -15.60
CA GLN A 8 -6.62 -10.74 -17.05
C GLN A 8 -5.23 -11.14 -17.54
N ILE A 9 -4.17 -10.70 -16.84
CA ILE A 9 -2.78 -10.90 -17.26
C ILE A 9 -2.13 -11.99 -16.41
N LYS A 10 -2.05 -13.19 -16.95
CA LYS A 10 -1.47 -14.36 -16.29
C LYS A 10 -0.02 -14.62 -16.69
N THR A 11 0.44 -14.07 -17.80
CA THR A 11 1.78 -14.31 -18.34
C THR A 11 2.51 -13.02 -18.68
N ASN A 12 3.85 -13.04 -18.61
CA ASN A 12 4.69 -11.91 -19.01
C ASN A 12 4.54 -11.57 -20.50
N ASN A 13 4.20 -12.54 -21.35
CA ASN A 13 3.99 -12.29 -22.78
C ASN A 13 2.72 -11.48 -23.00
N GLN A 14 1.59 -11.81 -22.35
CA GLN A 14 0.36 -11.03 -22.39
C GLN A 14 0.58 -9.60 -21.92
N LEU A 15 1.36 -9.42 -20.85
CA LEU A 15 1.77 -8.12 -20.35
C LEU A 15 2.47 -7.30 -21.43
N LYS A 16 3.51 -7.85 -22.04
CA LYS A 16 4.29 -7.18 -23.11
C LYS A 16 3.44 -6.85 -24.34
N THR A 17 2.55 -7.74 -24.74
CA THR A 17 1.66 -7.51 -25.88
C THR A 17 0.77 -6.31 -25.64
N ILE A 18 0.04 -6.26 -24.51
CA ILE A 18 -0.87 -5.13 -24.19
C ILE A 18 -0.10 -3.80 -24.10
N LEU A 19 1.08 -3.81 -23.51
CA LEU A 19 1.90 -2.59 -23.41
C LEU A 19 2.40 -2.12 -24.77
N ASN A 20 2.77 -3.03 -25.66
CA ASN A 20 3.16 -2.69 -27.04
C ASN A 20 1.99 -2.14 -27.84
N GLU A 21 0.79 -2.75 -27.77
CA GLU A 21 -0.44 -2.27 -28.40
C GLU A 21 -0.79 -0.85 -27.90
N PHE A 22 -0.67 -0.61 -26.59
CA PHE A 22 -0.92 0.70 -26.01
C PHE A 22 0.11 1.75 -26.46
N ASN A 23 1.39 1.41 -26.48
CA ASN A 23 2.45 2.32 -26.94
C ASN A 23 2.34 2.65 -28.43
N LYS A 24 1.79 1.75 -29.25
CA LYS A 24 1.51 1.99 -30.68
C LYS A 24 0.25 2.82 -30.92
N GLY A 25 -0.55 3.08 -29.88
CA GLY A 25 -1.85 3.78 -30.01
C GLY A 25 -2.99 2.90 -30.54
N GLU A 26 -2.82 1.57 -30.53
CA GLU A 26 -3.87 0.61 -30.87
C GLU A 26 -4.91 0.49 -29.72
N ILE A 27 -4.57 0.96 -28.54
CA ILE A 27 -5.43 1.05 -27.34
C ILE A 27 -5.46 2.50 -26.87
N ASP A 28 -6.64 3.13 -26.87
CA ASP A 28 -6.80 4.52 -26.42
C ASP A 28 -6.85 4.65 -24.90
N ILE A 29 -7.47 3.69 -24.22
CA ILE A 29 -7.69 3.72 -22.77
C ILE A 29 -7.25 2.41 -22.15
N LEU A 30 -6.30 2.50 -21.21
CA LEU A 30 -5.84 1.39 -20.41
C LEU A 30 -6.34 1.56 -18.97
N VAL A 31 -7.16 0.61 -18.51
CA VAL A 31 -7.74 0.62 -17.16
C VAL A 31 -7.09 -0.47 -16.33
N GLY A 32 -6.55 -0.13 -15.18
CA GLY A 32 -5.89 -1.13 -14.33
C GLY A 32 -5.75 -0.73 -12.87
N THR A 33 -5.09 -1.59 -12.14
CA THR A 33 -4.75 -1.38 -10.72
C THR A 33 -3.35 -0.76 -10.60
N GLN A 34 -2.80 -0.72 -9.41
CA GLN A 34 -1.42 -0.28 -9.13
C GLN A 34 -0.33 -0.93 -10.03
N MET A 35 -0.66 -1.99 -10.78
CA MET A 35 0.27 -2.56 -11.76
C MET A 35 0.66 -1.57 -12.85
N LEU A 36 -0.23 -0.64 -13.23
CA LEU A 36 0.06 0.40 -14.22
C LEU A 36 1.08 1.43 -13.72
N SER A 37 1.16 1.66 -12.43
CA SER A 37 2.10 2.63 -11.85
C SER A 37 3.53 2.12 -11.75
N LYS A 38 3.77 0.82 -11.92
CA LYS A 38 5.09 0.20 -11.69
C LYS A 38 5.80 -0.15 -12.99
N GLY A 39 7.00 0.41 -13.15
CA GLY A 39 8.04 -0.14 -14.05
C GLY A 39 7.84 0.01 -15.56
N HIS A 40 6.74 0.61 -16.04
CA HIS A 40 6.49 0.77 -17.47
C HIS A 40 6.56 2.23 -17.88
N ASP A 41 7.15 2.49 -19.01
CA ASP A 41 7.27 3.83 -19.58
C ASP A 41 6.17 4.06 -20.62
N TYR A 42 5.31 5.02 -20.34
CA TYR A 42 4.15 5.35 -21.20
C TYR A 42 4.40 6.69 -21.89
N HIS A 43 5.12 6.66 -23.00
CA HIS A 43 5.55 7.89 -23.68
C HIS A 43 4.42 8.73 -24.27
N ASN A 44 3.24 8.14 -24.51
CA ASN A 44 2.11 8.78 -25.20
C ASN A 44 0.92 9.07 -24.28
N VAL A 45 1.06 8.88 -22.94
CA VAL A 45 -0.03 9.16 -21.99
C VAL A 45 -0.10 10.66 -21.72
N ARG A 46 -1.23 11.26 -22.12
CA ARG A 46 -1.55 12.67 -21.85
C ARG A 46 -2.42 12.86 -20.62
N LEU A 47 -3.24 11.87 -20.30
CA LEU A 47 -4.16 11.92 -19.17
C LEU A 47 -4.03 10.66 -18.31
N ALA A 48 -3.80 10.84 -17.02
CA ALA A 48 -3.91 9.78 -16.03
C ALA A 48 -5.06 10.09 -15.06
N VAL A 49 -5.95 9.11 -14.84
CA VAL A 49 -7.07 9.25 -13.91
C VAL A 49 -6.89 8.27 -12.76
N VAL A 50 -6.87 8.78 -11.54
CA VAL A 50 -6.71 7.99 -10.31
C VAL A 50 -8.01 7.98 -9.52
N LEU A 51 -8.63 6.81 -9.42
CA LEU A 51 -9.89 6.61 -8.69
C LEU A 51 -9.63 5.89 -7.36
N GLY A 52 -10.33 6.32 -6.31
CA GLY A 52 -10.34 5.62 -5.02
C GLY A 52 -9.03 5.66 -4.24
N ILE A 53 -8.20 6.69 -4.40
CA ILE A 53 -6.93 6.88 -3.66
C ILE A 53 -7.16 6.88 -2.15
N ASP A 54 -8.31 7.32 -1.69
CA ASP A 54 -8.69 7.35 -0.27
C ASP A 54 -8.69 5.97 0.36
N SER A 55 -8.88 4.90 -0.43
CA SER A 55 -8.76 3.53 0.07
C SER A 55 -7.35 3.21 0.58
N ILE A 56 -6.33 3.83 -0.02
CA ILE A 56 -4.94 3.69 0.43
C ILE A 56 -4.69 4.55 1.66
N LEU A 57 -5.22 5.78 1.70
CA LEU A 57 -5.12 6.65 2.90
C LEU A 57 -5.76 6.01 4.13
N ASN A 58 -6.88 5.31 3.94
CA ASN A 58 -7.63 4.66 5.02
C ASN A 58 -7.13 3.25 5.38
N MET A 59 -6.00 2.81 4.81
CA MET A 59 -5.39 1.54 5.22
C MET A 59 -4.91 1.61 6.66
N ASN A 60 -5.14 0.54 7.43
CA ASN A 60 -4.60 0.42 8.79
C ASN A 60 -3.07 0.18 8.73
N SER A 61 -2.34 1.23 8.42
CA SER A 61 -0.88 1.21 8.27
C SER A 61 -0.31 2.61 8.51
N TYR A 62 0.73 2.71 9.34
CA TYR A 62 1.46 3.95 9.55
C TYR A 62 2.11 4.51 8.26
N LYS A 63 2.20 3.71 7.20
CA LYS A 63 2.69 4.11 5.87
C LYS A 63 1.58 4.48 4.89
N ALA A 64 0.33 4.58 5.31
CA ALA A 64 -0.79 4.80 4.40
C ALA A 64 -0.64 6.11 3.59
N ARG A 65 -0.33 7.21 4.26
CA ARG A 65 -0.13 8.53 3.65
C ARG A 65 1.07 8.53 2.70
N GLU A 66 2.21 7.98 3.14
CA GLU A 66 3.43 7.83 2.33
C GLU A 66 3.16 7.02 1.06
N LYS A 67 2.43 5.90 1.18
CA LYS A 67 2.06 5.06 0.02
C LYS A 67 1.15 5.79 -0.96
N ALA A 68 0.14 6.50 -0.47
CA ALA A 68 -0.78 7.25 -1.32
C ALA A 68 -0.04 8.34 -2.09
N LEU A 69 0.76 9.16 -1.40
CA LEU A 69 1.52 10.24 -2.01
C LEU A 69 2.56 9.71 -3.00
N SER A 70 3.33 8.69 -2.61
CA SER A 70 4.32 8.04 -3.49
C SER A 70 3.70 7.47 -4.76
N LEU A 71 2.50 6.88 -4.66
CA LEU A 71 1.77 6.39 -5.83
C LEU A 71 1.41 7.52 -6.79
N LEU A 72 0.90 8.63 -6.26
CA LEU A 72 0.51 9.78 -7.08
C LEU A 72 1.71 10.46 -7.74
N ILE A 73 2.83 10.63 -7.01
CA ILE A 73 4.08 11.16 -7.58
C ILE A 73 4.59 10.25 -8.70
N GLN A 74 4.51 8.93 -8.53
CA GLN A 74 4.89 7.99 -9.59
C GLN A 74 4.00 8.12 -10.83
N ILE A 75 2.71 8.36 -10.67
CA ILE A 75 1.78 8.53 -11.79
C ILE A 75 2.00 9.89 -12.46
N SER A 76 2.12 10.97 -11.70
CA SER A 76 2.35 12.31 -12.25
C SER A 76 3.67 12.41 -13.01
N GLY A 77 4.74 11.81 -12.52
CA GLY A 77 6.02 11.74 -13.21
C GLY A 77 6.03 10.91 -14.51
N ARG A 78 4.93 10.23 -14.85
CA ARG A 78 4.77 9.44 -16.09
C ARG A 78 3.87 10.09 -17.13
N SER A 79 2.94 10.94 -16.70
CA SER A 79 2.14 11.76 -17.62
C SER A 79 2.98 12.94 -18.09
N GLY A 80 2.99 13.22 -19.39
CA GLY A 80 3.57 14.44 -19.94
C GLY A 80 5.07 14.41 -20.24
N ARG A 81 5.75 13.26 -20.30
CA ARG A 81 7.18 13.20 -20.68
C ARG A 81 7.51 13.75 -22.09
N LYS A 82 6.53 13.80 -23.00
CA LYS A 82 6.67 14.37 -24.34
C LYS A 82 5.83 15.64 -24.55
N GLY A 83 5.30 16.24 -23.49
CA GLY A 83 4.43 17.41 -23.55
C GLY A 83 3.67 17.63 -22.25
N GLU A 84 2.68 18.51 -22.25
CA GLU A 84 1.83 18.72 -21.08
C GLU A 84 0.97 17.48 -20.82
N GLY A 85 1.13 16.88 -19.64
CA GLY A 85 0.32 15.77 -19.14
C GLY A 85 -0.57 16.22 -18.01
N GLU A 86 -1.77 15.68 -17.94
CA GLU A 86 -2.75 15.97 -16.91
C GLU A 86 -2.97 14.75 -16.02
N VAL A 87 -3.17 14.98 -14.71
CA VAL A 87 -3.54 13.96 -13.74
C VAL A 87 -4.79 14.38 -13.00
N ILE A 88 -5.84 13.59 -13.12
CA ILE A 88 -7.10 13.79 -12.41
C ILE A 88 -7.15 12.81 -11.22
N ILE A 89 -7.39 13.31 -10.02
CA ILE A 89 -7.43 12.51 -8.81
C ILE A 89 -8.80 12.63 -8.17
N GLN A 90 -9.49 11.51 -7.99
CA GLN A 90 -10.71 11.44 -7.21
C GLN A 90 -10.38 11.20 -5.73
N THR A 91 -10.67 12.18 -4.88
CA THR A 91 -10.38 12.11 -3.44
C THR A 91 -11.36 12.95 -2.62
N LYS A 92 -11.55 12.58 -1.35
CA LYS A 92 -12.21 13.40 -0.32
C LYS A 92 -11.19 14.21 0.51
N ASN A 93 -9.89 14.00 0.27
CA ASN A 93 -8.78 14.61 1.02
C ASN A 93 -8.00 15.58 0.11
N GLU A 94 -8.72 16.45 -0.58
CA GLU A 94 -8.16 17.39 -1.56
C GLU A 94 -7.05 18.25 -0.95
N GLY A 95 -7.25 18.80 0.24
CA GLY A 95 -6.26 19.65 0.91
C GLY A 95 -4.92 18.95 1.16
N PHE A 96 -4.95 17.65 1.52
CA PHE A 96 -3.73 16.87 1.71
C PHE A 96 -2.95 16.71 0.39
N PHE A 97 -3.63 16.35 -0.69
CA PHE A 97 -2.95 16.13 -1.96
C PHE A 97 -2.51 17.43 -2.62
N ASN A 98 -3.32 18.49 -2.59
CA ASN A 98 -2.94 19.79 -3.14
C ASN A 98 -1.70 20.37 -2.44
N HIS A 99 -1.57 20.14 -1.12
CA HIS A 99 -0.41 20.63 -0.37
C HIS A 99 0.86 19.82 -0.69
N TYR A 100 0.79 18.50 -0.68
CA TYR A 100 1.98 17.63 -0.74
C TYR A 100 2.34 17.07 -2.12
N LEU A 101 1.49 17.20 -3.14
CA LEU A 101 1.84 16.79 -4.52
C LEU A 101 2.82 17.75 -5.20
N ASN A 102 3.05 18.92 -4.65
CA ASN A 102 4.09 19.80 -5.11
C ASN A 102 5.46 19.24 -4.69
N GLU A 103 6.38 19.09 -5.65
CA GLU A 103 7.74 18.57 -5.38
C GLU A 103 8.47 19.37 -4.30
N SER A 104 8.25 20.68 -4.22
CA SER A 104 8.83 21.55 -3.19
C SER A 104 8.38 21.18 -1.76
N ASN A 105 7.20 20.61 -1.59
CA ASN A 105 6.60 20.31 -0.28
C ASN A 105 6.82 18.85 0.16
N TYR A 106 7.49 18.03 -0.67
CA TYR A 106 7.72 16.63 -0.31
C TYR A 106 8.63 16.47 0.91
N LYS A 107 9.60 17.38 1.07
CA LYS A 107 10.45 17.41 2.28
C LYS A 107 9.62 17.69 3.53
N GLU A 108 8.74 18.68 3.48
CA GLU A 108 7.80 19.01 4.57
C GLU A 108 6.90 17.82 4.92
N PHE A 109 6.41 17.09 3.91
CA PHE A 109 5.67 15.86 4.13
C PHE A 109 6.48 14.84 4.91
N LEU A 110 7.75 14.60 4.55
CA LEU A 110 8.61 13.64 5.25
C LEU A 110 8.88 14.06 6.70
N GLU A 111 9.07 15.33 6.95
CA GLU A 111 9.26 15.88 8.29
C GLU A 111 8.00 15.70 9.16
N SER A 112 6.82 16.00 8.61
CA SER A 112 5.53 15.75 9.26
C SER A 112 5.29 14.25 9.54
N GLU A 113 5.67 13.36 8.61
CA GLU A 113 5.56 11.92 8.83
C GLU A 113 6.52 11.41 9.90
N LEU A 114 7.73 11.94 9.98
CA LEU A 114 8.69 11.58 11.04
C LEU A 114 8.19 12.04 12.41
N GLU A 115 7.66 13.25 12.52
CA GLU A 115 7.06 13.77 13.74
C GLU A 115 5.89 12.88 14.21
N PHE A 116 4.97 12.54 13.30
CA PHE A 116 3.86 11.61 13.58
C PHE A 116 4.32 10.24 14.06
N ARG A 117 5.47 9.75 13.58
CA ARG A 117 6.00 8.42 13.93
C ARG A 117 6.79 8.41 15.23
N GLN A 118 7.13 9.57 15.76
CA GLN A 118 7.91 9.69 16.98
C GLN A 118 7.22 8.96 18.14
N GLU A 119 7.96 8.14 18.87
CA GLU A 119 7.49 7.32 19.99
C GLU A 119 6.46 6.21 19.66
N LEU A 120 6.00 6.10 18.41
CA LEU A 120 4.94 5.16 18.04
C LEU A 120 5.33 4.17 16.95
N TYR A 121 6.12 4.61 15.95
CA TYR A 121 6.33 3.84 14.73
C TYR A 121 7.79 3.83 14.26
N PRO A 122 8.16 2.95 13.32
CA PRO A 122 9.47 3.03 12.66
C PRO A 122 9.69 4.40 11.98
N PRO A 123 10.92 4.91 12.00
CA PRO A 123 12.18 4.28 12.37
C PRO A 123 12.50 4.27 13.88
N PHE A 124 11.75 4.99 14.71
CA PHE A 124 12.01 5.19 16.12
C PHE A 124 11.79 3.91 16.93
N LEU A 125 10.68 3.22 16.69
CA LEU A 125 10.39 1.92 17.26
C LEU A 125 10.42 0.83 16.19
N LYS A 126 10.54 -0.41 16.61
CA LYS A 126 10.49 -1.58 15.74
C LYS A 126 9.11 -2.21 15.83
N MET A 127 8.63 -2.74 14.74
CA MET A 127 7.33 -3.41 14.68
C MET A 127 7.47 -4.77 14.04
N ALA A 128 6.76 -5.74 14.59
CA ALA A 128 6.60 -7.07 14.02
C ALA A 128 5.13 -7.44 13.93
N LYS A 129 4.77 -8.13 12.86
CA LYS A 129 3.46 -8.73 12.70
C LYS A 129 3.57 -10.23 12.68
N VAL A 130 2.99 -10.88 13.68
CA VAL A 130 2.91 -12.35 13.76
C VAL A 130 1.56 -12.77 13.19
N THR A 131 1.58 -13.67 12.21
CA THR A 131 0.36 -14.19 11.59
C THR A 131 0.22 -15.66 11.91
N PHE A 132 -0.91 -16.03 12.49
CA PHE A 132 -1.32 -17.39 12.75
C PHE A 132 -2.24 -17.86 11.62
N SER A 133 -2.08 -19.11 11.17
CA SER A 133 -2.90 -19.65 10.06
C SER A 133 -3.17 -21.14 10.25
N HIS A 134 -4.45 -21.52 10.30
CA HIS A 134 -4.88 -22.91 10.48
C HIS A 134 -6.25 -23.16 9.84
N ALA A 135 -6.54 -24.43 9.44
CA ALA A 135 -7.84 -24.82 8.90
C ALA A 135 -8.99 -24.74 9.92
N ASN A 136 -8.68 -24.92 11.22
CA ASN A 136 -9.65 -24.78 12.31
C ASN A 136 -9.56 -23.37 12.93
N GLY A 137 -10.64 -22.58 12.78
CA GLY A 137 -10.69 -21.18 13.24
C GLY A 137 -10.71 -21.03 14.76
N ILE A 138 -11.24 -21.99 15.50
CA ILE A 138 -11.25 -21.96 16.97
C ILE A 138 -9.83 -22.21 17.48
N LYS A 139 -9.20 -23.28 17.02
CA LYS A 139 -7.83 -23.64 17.42
C LYS A 139 -6.85 -22.49 17.20
N ILE A 140 -6.90 -21.83 16.04
CA ILE A 140 -5.97 -20.75 15.73
C ILE A 140 -6.22 -19.48 16.59
N LYS A 141 -7.48 -19.24 16.96
CA LYS A 141 -7.83 -18.15 17.89
C LYS A 141 -7.26 -18.43 19.28
N ASP A 142 -7.42 -19.65 19.78
CA ASP A 142 -6.91 -20.06 21.10
C ASP A 142 -5.39 -19.96 21.17
N GLU A 143 -4.69 -20.38 20.12
CA GLU A 143 -3.23 -20.24 19.99
C GLU A 143 -2.78 -18.76 20.00
N MET A 144 -3.47 -17.90 19.27
CA MET A 144 -3.20 -16.45 19.30
C MET A 144 -3.44 -15.88 20.71
N ASP A 145 -4.57 -16.20 21.34
CA ASP A 145 -4.93 -15.72 22.66
C ASP A 145 -3.91 -16.18 23.72
N TYR A 146 -3.42 -17.44 23.59
CA TYR A 146 -2.36 -17.98 24.44
C TYR A 146 -1.05 -17.20 24.23
N PHE A 147 -0.65 -16.93 23.00
CA PHE A 147 0.56 -16.19 22.69
C PHE A 147 0.49 -14.74 23.22
N VAL A 148 -0.65 -14.08 23.11
CA VAL A 148 -0.87 -12.75 23.69
C VAL A 148 -0.70 -12.77 25.21
N LYS A 149 -1.19 -13.82 25.89
CA LYS A 149 -1.01 -13.98 27.35
C LYS A 149 0.46 -14.12 27.74
N LEU A 150 1.24 -14.88 26.98
CA LEU A 150 2.68 -15.05 27.22
C LEU A 150 3.46 -13.72 27.10
N LEU A 151 3.00 -12.82 26.23
CA LEU A 151 3.66 -11.54 26.02
C LEU A 151 3.29 -10.46 27.05
N LYS A 152 2.18 -10.63 27.81
CA LYS A 152 1.67 -9.61 28.73
C LYS A 152 2.69 -9.13 29.76
N ASP A 153 3.54 -10.04 30.24
CA ASP A 153 4.52 -9.76 31.28
C ASP A 153 5.90 -9.36 30.72
N ASN A 154 6.02 -9.31 29.39
CA ASN A 154 7.26 -8.93 28.74
C ASN A 154 7.39 -7.40 28.66
N LYS A 155 8.24 -6.81 29.50
CA LYS A 155 8.46 -5.35 29.56
C LYS A 155 9.09 -4.75 28.28
N ASN A 156 9.67 -5.58 27.41
CA ASN A 156 10.38 -5.13 26.22
C ASN A 156 9.50 -5.20 24.95
N ILE A 157 8.31 -5.81 25.05
CA ILE A 157 7.40 -5.98 23.92
C ILE A 157 6.03 -5.43 24.28
N GLU A 158 5.53 -4.55 23.47
CA GLU A 158 4.17 -4.05 23.56
C GLU A 158 3.28 -4.77 22.53
N VAL A 159 2.15 -5.31 22.95
CA VAL A 159 1.09 -5.81 22.08
C VAL A 159 0.21 -4.64 21.67
N VAL A 160 0.45 -4.11 20.47
CA VAL A 160 -0.30 -2.95 19.93
C VAL A 160 -1.74 -3.32 19.61
N GLY A 161 -1.95 -4.55 19.14
CA GLY A 161 -3.28 -5.06 18.83
C GLY A 161 -3.22 -6.50 18.33
N PHE A 162 -4.35 -7.18 18.42
CA PHE A 162 -4.49 -8.56 17.93
C PHE A 162 -5.94 -8.85 17.52
N GLY A 163 -6.11 -9.81 16.62
CA GLY A 163 -7.44 -10.20 16.15
C GLY A 163 -7.44 -10.89 14.80
N GLN A 164 -8.59 -10.89 14.15
CA GLN A 164 -8.74 -11.43 12.80
C GLN A 164 -7.91 -10.61 11.81
N SER A 165 -7.18 -11.31 10.94
CA SER A 165 -6.48 -10.66 9.83
C SER A 165 -7.49 -9.98 8.88
N PRO A 166 -7.16 -8.87 8.21
CA PRO A 166 -8.02 -8.24 7.19
C PRO A 166 -8.48 -9.20 6.10
N ILE A 167 -7.67 -10.20 5.78
CA ILE A 167 -8.09 -11.34 4.96
C ILE A 167 -8.23 -12.53 5.91
N PHE A 168 -9.41 -12.65 6.53
CA PHE A 168 -9.67 -13.63 7.57
C PHE A 168 -9.55 -15.07 7.10
N LYS A 169 -9.95 -15.38 5.86
CA LYS A 169 -9.85 -16.73 5.29
C LYS A 169 -9.20 -16.70 3.91
N MET A 170 -8.12 -17.47 3.73
CA MET A 170 -7.41 -17.60 2.47
C MET A 170 -6.92 -19.03 2.30
N ALA A 171 -7.13 -19.63 1.11
CA ALA A 171 -6.75 -21.01 0.80
C ALA A 171 -7.23 -22.02 1.87
N ASN A 172 -8.51 -21.92 2.28
CA ASN A 172 -9.16 -22.73 3.32
C ASN A 172 -8.52 -22.65 4.72
N LYS A 173 -7.69 -21.65 5.00
CA LYS A 173 -7.12 -21.40 6.32
C LYS A 173 -7.64 -20.09 6.89
N TYR A 174 -8.05 -20.13 8.14
CA TYR A 174 -8.37 -18.95 8.94
C TYR A 174 -7.07 -18.27 9.36
N ARG A 175 -7.11 -16.95 9.50
CA ARG A 175 -5.94 -16.13 9.80
C ARG A 175 -6.25 -15.15 10.92
N TYR A 176 -5.36 -15.14 11.92
CA TYR A 176 -5.32 -14.15 12.99
C TYR A 176 -3.94 -13.49 13.00
N GLU A 177 -3.86 -12.28 13.50
CA GLU A 177 -2.60 -11.56 13.56
C GLU A 177 -2.44 -10.81 14.90
N ILE A 178 -1.19 -10.67 15.30
CA ILE A 178 -0.77 -9.85 16.43
C ILE A 178 0.20 -8.82 15.89
N LEU A 179 0.01 -7.56 16.26
CA LEU A 179 0.94 -6.48 15.97
C LEU A 179 1.73 -6.17 17.24
N LEU A 180 3.04 -6.29 17.15
CA LEU A 180 3.98 -6.07 18.23
C LEU A 180 4.82 -4.83 17.99
N ARG A 181 5.25 -4.20 19.08
CA ARG A 181 6.12 -3.04 19.07
C ARG A 181 7.20 -3.16 20.14
N SER A 182 8.42 -2.70 19.81
CA SER A 182 9.54 -2.67 20.77
C SER A 182 10.56 -1.60 20.38
N SER A 183 11.26 -1.06 21.35
CA SER A 183 12.44 -0.22 21.10
C SER A 183 13.64 -1.05 20.63
N ASN A 184 13.68 -2.36 20.96
CA ASN A 184 14.77 -3.26 20.63
C ASN A 184 14.33 -4.36 19.64
N ILE A 185 15.01 -4.43 18.49
CA ILE A 185 14.73 -5.46 17.47
C ILE A 185 15.01 -6.89 17.96
N LYS A 186 15.92 -7.07 18.90
CA LYS A 186 16.24 -8.39 19.44
C LYS A 186 15.17 -8.92 20.39
N ALA A 187 14.25 -8.07 20.83
CA ALA A 187 13.13 -8.45 21.67
C ALA A 187 11.94 -8.98 20.85
N LEU A 188 11.80 -8.54 19.58
CA LEU A 188 10.77 -8.98 18.64
C LEU A 188 11.17 -10.26 17.92
#